data_8ffc426edd0616068da4aa8e5d02b186
#
_entry.id   8ffc426edd0616068da4aa8e5d02b186
#
_cell.length_a   1.000
_cell.length_b   1.000
_cell.length_c   1.000
_cell.angle_alpha   90.00
_cell.angle_beta   90.00
_cell.angle_gamma   90.00
#
_symmetry.space_group_name_H-M   'P 1'
#
loop_
_entity.id
_entity.type
_entity.pdbx_description
1 polymer ?
#
loop_
_entity_poly.entity_id
_entity_poly.type
_entity_poly.pdbx_seq_one_letter_code
_entity_poly.pdbx_strand_id
1 'polypeptide(L)'
;MSPKIGFLVIGHKDYISEASFKFVEEAVKNVRSRGVEVVFCKKSLIDMVNAQNEAKKITKGVIDGIIIFLETWIECSTAMAAIRMIEHLPFLVWGFPMFINKNSIKDQTGSFVAYSVLKGSLDRVGYKYKGIIGKTDDEEVIDRVTSFCRASFTYERLKESRIGLFGYASMSMYPGTFDHLLLRRYIGPEVIHFDTYQLIEEMKLVDGKDCLKDIEKLKKEVELSEFVENSKLIKAIKMNKALMNIIKE
;
A
#
# COMPACT_ATOMS: atom_id res chain seq x y z
N MET A 1 -12.35 0.47 -2.33
CA MET A 1 -11.60 0.22 -1.08
C MET A 1 -10.64 1.37 -0.87
N SER A 2 -10.43 1.80 0.36
CA SER A 2 -9.54 2.90 0.75
C SER A 2 -8.35 2.35 1.56
N PRO A 3 -7.17 2.99 1.52
CA PRO A 3 -6.06 2.62 2.38
C PRO A 3 -6.45 2.70 3.86
N LYS A 4 -6.05 1.72 4.66
CA LYS A 4 -6.25 1.69 6.09
C LYS A 4 -4.90 1.73 6.82
N ILE A 5 -4.62 2.83 7.48
CA ILE A 5 -3.30 3.17 8.00
C ILE A 5 -3.35 3.30 9.53
N GLY A 6 -2.42 2.62 10.20
CA GLY A 6 -2.18 2.84 11.61
C GLY A 6 -1.41 4.15 11.82
N PHE A 7 -1.77 4.91 12.85
CA PHE A 7 -1.11 6.18 13.15
C PHE A 7 -0.63 6.15 14.61
N LEU A 8 0.69 5.98 14.79
CA LEU A 8 1.35 5.95 16.09
C LEU A 8 1.99 7.31 16.36
N VAL A 9 1.70 7.88 17.51
CA VAL A 9 2.22 9.16 17.95
C VAL A 9 3.27 8.91 19.02
N ILE A 10 4.50 9.31 18.76
CA ILE A 10 5.60 9.17 19.71
C ILE A 10 5.98 10.57 20.23
N GLY A 11 6.02 10.72 21.54
CA GLY A 11 6.39 11.97 22.20
C GLY A 11 7.22 11.71 23.47
N HIS A 12 7.68 12.77 24.10
CA HIS A 12 8.38 12.72 25.39
C HIS A 12 7.55 13.39 26.47
N LYS A 13 7.50 12.80 27.64
CA LYS A 13 6.64 13.25 28.76
C LYS A 13 6.83 14.72 29.15
N ASP A 14 8.05 15.25 29.01
CA ASP A 14 8.37 16.64 29.42
C ASP A 14 8.10 17.66 28.31
N TYR A 15 7.80 17.22 27.07
CA TYR A 15 7.63 18.11 25.91
C TYR A 15 6.24 18.04 25.27
N ILE A 16 5.48 16.97 25.53
CA ILE A 16 4.09 16.87 25.05
C ILE A 16 3.20 17.93 25.72
N SER A 17 2.29 18.50 24.95
CA SER A 17 1.36 19.52 25.38
C SER A 17 0.09 19.49 24.53
N GLU A 18 -0.96 20.18 24.97
CA GLU A 18 -2.14 20.38 24.12
C GLU A 18 -1.81 21.08 22.81
N ALA A 19 -0.83 21.98 22.81
CA ALA A 19 -0.40 22.68 21.62
C ALA A 19 0.34 21.75 20.62
N SER A 20 1.22 20.86 21.11
CA SER A 20 1.88 19.87 20.25
C SER A 20 0.89 18.83 19.73
N PHE A 21 -0.08 18.43 20.53
CA PHE A 21 -1.09 17.44 20.13
C PHE A 21 -2.06 17.97 19.05
N LYS A 22 -2.29 19.28 18.98
CA LYS A 22 -3.07 19.89 17.87
C LYS A 22 -2.45 19.60 16.50
N PHE A 23 -1.13 19.57 16.38
CA PHE A 23 -0.47 19.19 15.12
C PHE A 23 -0.75 17.72 14.76
N VAL A 24 -0.82 16.85 15.77
CA VAL A 24 -1.21 15.44 15.57
C VAL A 24 -2.63 15.31 15.03
N GLU A 25 -3.57 16.02 15.65
CA GLU A 25 -4.98 16.01 15.22
C GLU A 25 -5.14 16.59 13.81
N GLU A 26 -4.42 17.65 13.49
CA GLU A 26 -4.39 18.26 12.16
C GLU A 26 -3.81 17.28 11.12
N ALA A 27 -2.68 16.63 11.41
CA ALA A 27 -2.10 15.60 10.54
C ALA A 27 -3.11 14.48 10.24
N VAL A 28 -3.75 13.93 11.26
CA VAL A 28 -4.77 12.88 11.12
C VAL A 28 -5.97 13.38 10.31
N LYS A 29 -6.46 14.59 10.58
CA LYS A 29 -7.56 15.21 9.84
C LYS A 29 -7.23 15.36 8.35
N ASN A 30 -6.03 15.88 8.04
CA ASN A 30 -5.61 16.14 6.66
C ASN A 30 -5.34 14.84 5.88
N VAL A 31 -4.79 13.81 6.51
CA VAL A 31 -4.65 12.49 5.89
C VAL A 31 -6.03 11.86 5.62
N ARG A 32 -6.96 11.96 6.56
CA ARG A 32 -8.34 11.44 6.38
C ARG A 32 -9.09 12.16 5.26
N SER A 33 -8.92 13.47 5.11
CA SER A 33 -9.57 14.24 4.04
C SER A 33 -9.16 13.80 2.63
N ARG A 34 -8.04 13.07 2.49
CA ARG A 34 -7.55 12.49 1.23
C ARG A 34 -8.05 11.06 0.97
N GLY A 35 -9.06 10.61 1.73
CA GLY A 35 -9.70 9.31 1.55
C GLY A 35 -8.95 8.14 2.19
N VAL A 36 -8.11 8.40 3.18
CA VAL A 36 -7.39 7.38 3.97
C VAL A 36 -8.15 7.10 5.26
N GLU A 37 -8.44 5.83 5.54
CA GLU A 37 -8.93 5.40 6.87
C GLU A 37 -7.75 5.38 7.84
N VAL A 38 -7.83 6.14 8.93
CA VAL A 38 -6.76 6.25 9.92
C VAL A 38 -7.21 5.63 11.24
N VAL A 39 -6.52 4.55 11.64
CA VAL A 39 -6.63 3.94 12.98
C VAL A 39 -5.66 4.65 13.90
N PHE A 40 -6.18 5.44 14.82
CA PHE A 40 -5.42 6.38 15.61
C PHE A 40 -5.65 6.21 17.11
N CYS A 41 -4.57 6.11 17.87
CA CYS A 41 -4.60 6.17 19.33
C CYS A 41 -4.52 7.64 19.76
N LYS A 42 -5.58 8.14 20.42
CA LYS A 42 -5.68 9.54 20.84
C LYS A 42 -4.80 9.86 22.05
N LYS A 43 -3.57 9.40 22.04
CA LYS A 43 -2.57 9.71 23.09
C LYS A 43 -1.17 9.56 22.55
N SER A 44 -0.24 10.33 23.12
CA SER A 44 1.19 10.22 22.83
C SER A 44 1.78 9.02 23.57
N LEU A 45 2.60 8.26 22.88
CA LEU A 45 3.33 7.11 23.41
C LEU A 45 4.68 7.61 23.93
N ILE A 46 4.87 7.55 25.23
CA ILE A 46 6.00 8.20 25.94
C ILE A 46 7.00 7.19 26.52
N ASP A 47 6.71 5.90 26.43
CA ASP A 47 7.56 4.84 26.92
C ASP A 47 7.49 3.60 26.04
N MET A 48 8.50 2.73 26.16
CA MET A 48 8.66 1.54 25.35
C MET A 48 7.48 0.55 25.47
N VAL A 49 6.97 0.35 26.69
CA VAL A 49 5.92 -0.65 26.95
C VAL A 49 4.61 -0.24 26.30
N ASN A 50 4.22 1.02 26.49
CA ASN A 50 3.02 1.58 25.86
C ASN A 50 3.15 1.61 24.33
N ALA A 51 4.32 1.96 23.81
CA ALA A 51 4.59 1.97 22.38
C ALA A 51 4.47 0.58 21.74
N GLN A 52 5.05 -0.44 22.38
CA GLN A 52 4.92 -1.84 21.94
C GLN A 52 3.47 -2.33 21.99
N ASN A 53 2.77 -2.05 23.08
CA ASN A 53 1.40 -2.51 23.26
C ASN A 53 0.44 -1.88 22.25
N GLU A 54 0.59 -0.58 21.98
CA GLU A 54 -0.26 0.09 20.99
C GLU A 54 0.08 -0.35 19.56
N ALA A 55 1.36 -0.55 19.24
CA ALA A 55 1.79 -1.10 17.97
C ALA A 55 1.18 -2.50 17.72
N LYS A 56 1.26 -3.39 18.71
CA LYS A 56 0.61 -4.72 18.65
C LYS A 56 -0.91 -4.63 18.53
N LYS A 57 -1.54 -3.67 19.19
CA LYS A 57 -3.00 -3.50 19.15
C LYS A 57 -3.46 -3.03 17.76
N ILE A 58 -2.78 -2.05 17.18
CA ILE A 58 -3.09 -1.54 15.84
C ILE A 58 -2.94 -2.64 14.79
N THR A 59 -1.94 -3.49 14.91
CA THR A 59 -1.66 -4.58 13.95
C THR A 59 -2.53 -5.82 14.12
N LYS A 60 -3.40 -5.89 15.14
CA LYS A 60 -4.39 -6.99 15.24
C LYS A 60 -5.47 -6.94 14.17
N GLY A 61 -5.73 -5.76 13.60
CA GLY A 61 -6.65 -5.57 12.48
C GLY A 61 -5.94 -5.60 11.13
N VAL A 62 -6.73 -5.56 10.07
CA VAL A 62 -6.19 -5.40 8.72
C VAL A 62 -5.70 -3.95 8.58
N ILE A 63 -4.39 -3.78 8.44
CA ILE A 63 -3.71 -2.48 8.28
C ILE A 63 -2.75 -2.59 7.10
N ASP A 64 -2.80 -1.63 6.20
CA ASP A 64 -1.97 -1.62 4.98
C ASP A 64 -0.58 -0.99 5.22
N GLY A 65 -0.42 -0.20 6.26
CA GLY A 65 0.84 0.44 6.62
C GLY A 65 0.72 1.29 7.88
N ILE A 66 1.84 1.83 8.33
CA ILE A 66 1.91 2.60 9.58
C ILE A 66 2.57 3.95 9.34
N ILE A 67 1.98 5.00 9.91
CA ILE A 67 2.63 6.30 10.08
C ILE A 67 3.08 6.41 11.54
N ILE A 68 4.38 6.67 11.73
CA ILE A 68 4.97 7.01 13.01
C ILE A 68 5.18 8.53 13.00
N PHE A 69 4.34 9.22 13.73
CA PHE A 69 4.41 10.67 13.86
C PHE A 69 5.22 11.05 15.10
N LEU A 70 6.28 11.80 14.89
CA LEU A 70 7.13 12.31 15.97
C LEU A 70 6.57 13.65 16.43
N GLU A 71 5.79 13.62 17.52
CA GLU A 71 5.13 14.82 18.05
C GLU A 71 6.13 15.83 18.62
N THR A 72 7.11 15.31 19.39
CA THR A 72 8.11 16.11 20.07
C THR A 72 9.50 15.49 19.91
N TRP A 73 10.51 16.00 20.61
CA TRP A 73 11.70 15.22 20.88
C TRP A 73 11.32 13.89 21.53
N ILE A 74 12.06 12.82 21.25
CA ILE A 74 11.77 11.48 21.75
C ILE A 74 13.03 10.77 22.22
N GLU A 75 12.86 9.79 23.09
CA GLU A 75 13.84 8.74 23.25
C GLU A 75 13.72 7.72 22.09
N CYS A 76 14.80 7.51 21.34
CA CYS A 76 14.78 6.57 20.21
C CYS A 76 14.33 5.17 20.61
N SER A 77 14.62 4.73 21.83
CA SER A 77 14.19 3.45 22.37
C SER A 77 12.69 3.24 22.31
N THR A 78 11.89 4.28 22.56
CA THR A 78 10.42 4.24 22.50
C THR A 78 9.94 3.99 21.08
N ALA A 79 10.48 4.74 20.10
CA ALA A 79 10.13 4.54 18.70
C ALA A 79 10.59 3.18 18.16
N MET A 80 11.82 2.78 18.48
CA MET A 80 12.39 1.50 18.07
C MET A 80 11.60 0.31 18.64
N ALA A 81 11.10 0.44 19.88
CA ALA A 81 10.26 -0.58 20.50
C ALA A 81 8.92 -0.78 19.75
N ALA A 82 8.29 0.31 19.29
CA ALA A 82 7.11 0.23 18.44
C ALA A 82 7.42 -0.36 17.06
N ILE A 83 8.49 0.12 16.41
CA ILE A 83 8.90 -0.30 15.07
C ILE A 83 9.14 -1.80 15.00
N ARG A 84 9.78 -2.38 16.01
CA ARG A 84 10.00 -3.81 16.08
C ARG A 84 8.72 -4.65 16.02
N MET A 85 7.58 -4.10 16.44
CA MET A 85 6.30 -4.80 16.40
C MET A 85 5.61 -4.69 15.03
N ILE A 86 6.04 -3.75 14.18
CA ILE A 86 5.41 -3.43 12.91
C ILE A 86 6.36 -3.58 11.71
N GLU A 87 7.57 -4.07 11.90
CA GLU A 87 8.63 -4.14 10.85
C GLU A 87 8.25 -4.99 9.63
N HIS A 88 7.19 -5.81 9.73
CA HIS A 88 6.62 -6.60 8.64
C HIS A 88 5.69 -5.79 7.73
N LEU A 89 5.32 -4.57 8.13
CA LEU A 89 4.46 -3.66 7.37
C LEU A 89 5.28 -2.49 6.80
N PRO A 90 4.85 -1.90 5.68
CA PRO A 90 5.38 -0.62 5.24
C PRO A 90 5.17 0.43 6.32
N PHE A 91 6.20 1.22 6.64
CA PHE A 91 6.03 2.31 7.58
C PHE A 91 6.72 3.60 7.13
N LEU A 92 6.14 4.71 7.56
CA LEU A 92 6.60 6.06 7.31
C LEU A 92 6.89 6.74 8.64
N VAL A 93 8.03 7.40 8.74
CA VAL A 93 8.38 8.27 9.87
C VAL A 93 8.14 9.71 9.44
N TRP A 94 7.27 10.41 10.16
CA TRP A 94 6.94 11.80 9.91
C TRP A 94 7.44 12.69 11.03
N GLY A 95 8.43 13.52 10.72
CA GLY A 95 8.97 14.55 11.59
C GLY A 95 8.42 15.93 11.24
N PHE A 96 8.25 16.75 12.25
CA PHE A 96 7.80 18.12 12.09
C PHE A 96 9.02 19.06 11.99
N PRO A 97 9.03 20.07 11.08
CA PRO A 97 10.18 20.96 10.92
C PRO A 97 10.31 21.95 12.08
N MET A 98 11.52 22.46 12.29
CA MET A 98 11.73 23.63 13.12
C MET A 98 11.10 24.88 12.48
N PHE A 99 10.54 25.76 13.30
CA PHE A 99 10.03 27.04 12.83
C PHE A 99 10.90 28.20 13.22
N ILE A 100 10.97 29.15 12.33
CA ILE A 100 11.42 30.50 12.65
C ILE A 100 10.15 31.35 12.81
N ASN A 101 9.80 31.71 14.02
CA ASN A 101 8.81 32.77 14.23
C ASN A 101 9.51 34.11 14.13
N LYS A 102 8.83 35.16 13.62
CA LYS A 102 9.42 36.49 13.30
C LYS A 102 10.26 37.13 14.44
N ASN A 103 10.11 36.66 15.68
CA ASN A 103 10.80 37.20 16.86
C ASN A 103 11.65 36.21 17.63
N SER A 104 11.69 34.94 17.27
CA SER A 104 12.56 33.93 17.90
C SER A 104 12.62 32.65 17.07
N ILE A 105 13.81 32.03 17.06
CA ILE A 105 13.90 30.63 16.64
C ILE A 105 13.30 29.81 17.78
N LYS A 106 12.07 29.35 17.60
CA LYS A 106 11.47 28.37 18.51
C LYS A 106 11.40 27.04 17.79
N ASP A 107 12.24 26.12 18.24
CA ASP A 107 11.93 24.71 18.09
C ASP A 107 10.78 24.41 19.05
N GLN A 108 9.58 24.34 18.51
CA GLN A 108 8.39 24.20 19.34
C GLN A 108 8.21 22.76 19.85
N THR A 109 8.84 21.77 19.21
CA THR A 109 8.56 20.36 19.52
C THR A 109 9.80 19.47 19.65
N GLY A 110 10.95 19.83 19.09
CA GLY A 110 12.11 18.94 19.00
C GLY A 110 11.94 17.76 18.04
N SER A 111 10.84 17.72 17.31
CA SER A 111 10.50 16.62 16.36
C SER A 111 11.55 16.46 15.26
N PHE A 112 12.09 17.55 14.72
CA PHE A 112 13.14 17.49 13.70
C PHE A 112 14.41 16.80 14.22
N VAL A 113 14.82 17.10 15.44
CA VAL A 113 15.98 16.45 16.09
C VAL A 113 15.69 14.98 16.32
N ALA A 114 14.48 14.66 16.84
CA ALA A 114 14.02 13.29 17.04
C ALA A 114 14.07 12.49 15.73
N TYR A 115 13.57 13.07 14.64
CA TYR A 115 13.61 12.45 13.32
C TYR A 115 15.04 12.16 12.88
N SER A 116 15.96 13.12 13.03
CA SER A 116 17.34 12.98 12.59
C SER A 116 18.08 11.86 13.33
N VAL A 117 17.88 11.77 14.66
CA VAL A 117 18.50 10.72 15.49
C VAL A 117 17.87 9.36 15.23
N LEU A 118 16.54 9.30 15.12
CA LEU A 118 15.81 8.06 14.79
C LEU A 118 16.21 7.56 13.40
N LYS A 119 16.29 8.44 12.40
CA LYS A 119 16.76 8.11 11.06
C LYS A 119 18.13 7.43 11.09
N GLY A 120 19.11 7.99 11.79
CA GLY A 120 20.43 7.39 11.91
C GLY A 120 20.40 5.99 12.55
N SER A 121 19.50 5.76 13.50
CA SER A 121 19.30 4.46 14.14
C SER A 121 18.67 3.45 13.17
N LEU A 122 17.64 3.86 12.43
CA LEU A 122 16.95 3.00 11.46
C LEU A 122 17.87 2.61 10.30
N ASP A 123 18.60 3.56 9.75
CA ASP A 123 19.56 3.32 8.66
C ASP A 123 20.66 2.33 9.09
N ARG A 124 21.16 2.46 10.32
CA ARG A 124 22.20 1.57 10.85
C ARG A 124 21.73 0.15 11.07
N VAL A 125 20.46 -0.03 11.46
CA VAL A 125 19.86 -1.36 11.62
C VAL A 125 19.44 -1.96 10.28
N GLY A 126 19.31 -1.13 9.24
CA GLY A 126 18.93 -1.56 7.89
C GLY A 126 17.41 -1.65 7.67
N TYR A 127 16.62 -0.92 8.44
CA TYR A 127 15.18 -0.83 8.22
C TYR A 127 14.85 -0.14 6.90
N LYS A 128 13.86 -0.65 6.19
CA LYS A 128 13.28 0.00 5.01
C LYS A 128 12.06 0.81 5.43
N TYR A 129 12.12 2.11 5.25
CA TYR A 129 11.04 3.02 5.62
C TYR A 129 11.00 4.24 4.71
N LYS A 130 9.88 4.96 4.73
CA LYS A 130 9.76 6.29 4.12
C LYS A 130 9.95 7.35 5.19
N GLY A 131 10.81 8.34 4.95
CA GLY A 131 10.99 9.49 5.83
C GLY A 131 10.41 10.74 5.22
N ILE A 132 9.66 11.51 6.00
CA ILE A 132 9.12 12.82 5.62
C ILE A 132 9.37 13.81 6.75
N ILE A 133 9.81 14.99 6.40
CA ILE A 133 9.85 16.16 7.30
C ILE A 133 8.97 17.23 6.65
N GLY A 134 8.02 17.74 7.38
CA GLY A 134 7.14 18.79 6.88
C GLY A 134 5.99 19.10 7.82
N LYS A 135 5.35 20.25 7.59
CA LYS A 135 4.21 20.70 8.38
C LYS A 135 2.97 19.89 8.05
N THR A 136 2.08 19.83 9.03
CA THR A 136 0.82 19.07 8.94
C THR A 136 -0.25 19.73 8.08
N ASP A 137 -0.09 21.01 7.76
CA ASP A 137 -0.94 21.84 6.91
C ASP A 137 -0.35 22.07 5.50
N ASP A 138 0.86 21.57 5.22
CA ASP A 138 1.51 21.71 3.92
C ASP A 138 0.94 20.67 2.93
N GLU A 139 0.32 21.16 1.86
CA GLU A 139 -0.33 20.33 0.84
C GLU A 139 0.63 19.35 0.18
N GLU A 140 1.87 19.75 -0.13
CA GLU A 140 2.87 18.88 -0.74
C GLU A 140 3.26 17.74 0.22
N VAL A 141 3.41 18.05 1.51
CA VAL A 141 3.71 17.07 2.55
C VAL A 141 2.56 16.07 2.66
N ILE A 142 1.31 16.55 2.72
CA ILE A 142 0.12 15.70 2.80
C ILE A 142 0.00 14.81 1.57
N ASP A 143 0.27 15.33 0.37
CA ASP A 143 0.27 14.54 -0.87
C ASP A 143 1.33 13.43 -0.85
N ARG A 144 2.52 13.71 -0.35
CA ARG A 144 3.59 12.70 -0.18
C ARG A 144 3.22 11.63 0.85
N VAL A 145 2.62 12.02 1.98
CA VAL A 145 2.12 11.07 2.99
C VAL A 145 1.01 10.21 2.41
N THR A 146 0.06 10.81 1.71
CA THR A 146 -1.06 10.09 1.09
C THR A 146 -0.59 9.15 -0.02
N SER A 147 0.40 9.55 -0.79
CA SER A 147 1.07 8.69 -1.79
C SER A 147 1.66 7.45 -1.13
N PHE A 148 2.32 7.59 0.02
CA PHE A 148 2.80 6.45 0.80
C PHE A 148 1.63 5.55 1.23
N CYS A 149 0.53 6.11 1.73
CA CYS A 149 -0.64 5.34 2.15
C CYS A 149 -1.21 4.49 1.00
N ARG A 150 -1.35 5.09 -0.18
CA ARG A 150 -1.81 4.39 -1.40
C ARG A 150 -0.83 3.31 -1.86
N ALA A 151 0.47 3.59 -1.82
CA ALA A 151 1.50 2.63 -2.17
C ALA A 151 1.50 1.43 -1.21
N SER A 152 1.37 1.67 0.09
CA SER A 152 1.26 0.61 1.10
C SER A 152 0.03 -0.27 0.88
N PHE A 153 -1.13 0.33 0.63
CA PHE A 153 -2.36 -0.39 0.29
C PHE A 153 -2.17 -1.28 -0.95
N THR A 154 -1.59 -0.71 -2.02
CA THR A 154 -1.34 -1.47 -3.26
C THR A 154 -0.37 -2.62 -3.01
N TYR A 155 0.68 -2.39 -2.25
CA TYR A 155 1.67 -3.42 -1.90
C TYR A 155 1.03 -4.60 -1.16
N GLU A 156 0.21 -4.33 -0.15
CA GLU A 156 -0.48 -5.39 0.60
C GLU A 156 -1.48 -6.15 -0.28
N ARG A 157 -2.22 -5.47 -1.19
CA ARG A 157 -3.11 -6.14 -2.15
C ARG A 157 -2.35 -7.00 -3.15
N LEU A 158 -1.17 -6.55 -3.61
CA LEU A 158 -0.33 -7.34 -4.51
C LEU A 158 0.17 -8.62 -3.84
N LYS A 159 0.52 -8.59 -2.55
CA LYS A 159 0.92 -9.80 -1.79
C LYS A 159 -0.18 -10.86 -1.69
N GLU A 160 -1.44 -10.44 -1.73
CA GLU A 160 -2.60 -11.33 -1.69
C GLU A 160 -3.08 -11.75 -3.10
N SER A 161 -2.56 -11.10 -4.15
CA SER A 161 -3.01 -11.34 -5.51
C SER A 161 -2.42 -12.61 -6.12
N ARG A 162 -3.14 -13.16 -7.07
CA ARG A 162 -2.73 -14.32 -7.87
C ARG A 162 -2.74 -13.96 -9.34
N ILE A 163 -1.75 -14.43 -10.07
CA ILE A 163 -1.63 -14.26 -11.53
C ILE A 163 -1.77 -15.64 -12.16
N GLY A 164 -2.83 -15.86 -12.96
CA GLY A 164 -2.97 -17.06 -13.75
C GLY A 164 -2.06 -17.01 -14.99
N LEU A 165 -1.18 -17.97 -15.13
CA LEU A 165 -0.33 -18.14 -16.33
C LEU A 165 -0.81 -19.34 -17.14
N PHE A 166 -1.33 -19.07 -18.33
CA PHE A 166 -1.76 -20.10 -19.28
C PHE A 166 -0.70 -20.32 -20.36
N GLY A 167 -0.27 -21.56 -20.50
CA GLY A 167 0.82 -21.91 -21.44
C GLY A 167 2.19 -21.43 -20.97
N TYR A 168 3.08 -21.19 -21.92
CA TYR A 168 4.44 -20.72 -21.68
C TYR A 168 4.96 -19.94 -22.89
N ALA A 169 6.24 -19.51 -22.84
CA ALA A 169 6.86 -18.77 -23.93
C ALA A 169 6.79 -19.56 -25.24
N SER A 170 6.02 -19.05 -26.20
CA SER A 170 5.89 -19.62 -27.52
C SER A 170 7.12 -19.33 -28.39
N MET A 171 7.49 -20.26 -29.27
CA MET A 171 8.56 -20.08 -30.26
C MET A 171 9.91 -19.64 -29.66
N SER A 172 10.22 -20.11 -28.44
CA SER A 172 11.50 -19.79 -27.76
C SER A 172 11.72 -18.28 -27.51
N MET A 173 10.64 -17.51 -27.35
CA MET A 173 10.73 -16.10 -27.05
C MET A 173 11.10 -15.90 -25.56
N TYR A 174 12.40 -15.99 -25.27
CA TYR A 174 12.94 -15.83 -23.91
C TYR A 174 12.53 -14.53 -23.20
N PRO A 175 12.38 -13.37 -23.87
CA PRO A 175 11.89 -12.16 -23.19
C PRO A 175 10.48 -12.28 -22.61
N GLY A 176 9.70 -13.29 -23.04
CA GLY A 176 8.39 -13.60 -22.47
C GLY A 176 8.46 -14.47 -21.21
N THR A 177 9.64 -14.85 -20.74
CA THR A 177 9.83 -15.62 -19.51
C THR A 177 10.23 -14.72 -18.35
N PHE A 178 9.90 -15.14 -17.14
CA PHE A 178 10.27 -14.43 -15.93
C PHE A 178 10.46 -15.40 -14.75
N ASP A 179 11.19 -14.97 -13.73
CA ASP A 179 11.38 -15.72 -12.51
C ASP A 179 10.19 -15.48 -11.55
N HIS A 180 9.40 -16.50 -11.30
CA HIS A 180 8.22 -16.45 -10.44
C HIS A 180 8.58 -16.12 -8.99
N LEU A 181 9.70 -16.64 -8.49
CA LEU A 181 10.14 -16.38 -7.13
C LEU A 181 10.63 -14.94 -6.94
N LEU A 182 11.29 -14.38 -7.97
CA LEU A 182 11.67 -12.97 -7.96
C LEU A 182 10.44 -12.07 -8.04
N LEU A 183 9.45 -12.40 -8.87
CA LEU A 183 8.17 -11.68 -8.93
C LEU A 183 7.50 -11.66 -7.55
N ARG A 184 7.36 -12.83 -6.92
CA ARG A 184 6.81 -12.97 -5.57
C ARG A 184 7.61 -12.16 -4.54
N ARG A 185 8.95 -12.24 -4.59
CA ARG A 185 9.82 -11.55 -3.63
C ARG A 185 9.75 -10.04 -3.72
N TYR A 186 9.73 -9.47 -4.94
CA TYR A 186 9.85 -8.02 -5.15
C TYR A 186 8.52 -7.30 -5.34
N ILE A 187 7.49 -8.01 -5.85
CA ILE A 187 6.19 -7.41 -6.18
C ILE A 187 5.08 -7.99 -5.30
N GLY A 188 5.12 -9.32 -5.03
CA GLY A 188 4.22 -9.98 -4.10
C GLY A 188 3.32 -11.07 -4.69
N PRO A 189 2.80 -10.96 -5.93
CA PRO A 189 1.81 -11.90 -6.47
C PRO A 189 2.31 -13.34 -6.53
N GLU A 190 1.41 -14.29 -6.25
CA GLU A 190 1.63 -15.70 -6.54
C GLU A 190 1.31 -16.01 -8.00
N VAL A 191 2.15 -16.75 -8.69
CA VAL A 191 1.91 -17.18 -10.07
C VAL A 191 1.41 -18.62 -10.06
N ILE A 192 0.20 -18.80 -10.56
CA ILE A 192 -0.45 -20.12 -10.67
C ILE A 192 -0.42 -20.53 -12.14
N HIS A 193 0.19 -21.68 -12.43
CA HIS A 193 0.21 -22.26 -13.76
C HIS A 193 -1.07 -23.03 -14.01
N PHE A 194 -1.72 -22.72 -15.13
CA PHE A 194 -2.85 -23.45 -15.66
C PHE A 194 -2.46 -24.18 -16.93
N ASP A 195 -2.89 -25.44 -17.05
CA ASP A 195 -2.73 -26.17 -18.28
C ASP A 195 -3.66 -25.61 -19.37
N THR A 196 -3.16 -25.50 -20.58
CA THR A 196 -3.96 -25.08 -21.74
C THR A 196 -5.14 -26.02 -21.97
N TYR A 197 -5.00 -27.30 -21.61
CA TYR A 197 -6.07 -28.29 -21.71
C TYR A 197 -7.27 -27.92 -20.81
N GLN A 198 -7.02 -27.45 -19.58
CA GLN A 198 -8.07 -26.98 -18.69
C GLN A 198 -8.90 -25.84 -19.33
N LEU A 199 -8.22 -24.88 -19.96
CA LEU A 199 -8.91 -23.81 -20.68
C LEU A 199 -9.77 -24.36 -21.85
N ILE A 200 -9.25 -25.35 -22.58
CA ILE A 200 -10.01 -25.99 -23.70
C ILE A 200 -11.24 -26.69 -23.16
N GLU A 201 -11.15 -27.42 -22.06
CA GLU A 201 -12.31 -28.07 -21.45
C GLU A 201 -13.37 -27.06 -20.99
N GLU A 202 -12.96 -25.99 -20.33
CA GLU A 202 -13.87 -24.90 -19.93
C GLU A 202 -14.54 -24.23 -21.15
N MET A 203 -13.82 -24.06 -22.25
CA MET A 203 -14.40 -23.53 -23.49
C MET A 203 -15.52 -24.41 -24.07
N LYS A 204 -15.47 -25.73 -23.85
CA LYS A 204 -16.55 -26.64 -24.30
C LYS A 204 -17.85 -26.42 -23.52
N LEU A 205 -17.77 -25.99 -22.27
CA LEU A 205 -18.93 -25.73 -21.42
C LEU A 205 -19.65 -24.42 -21.78
N VAL A 206 -19.00 -23.53 -22.52
CA VAL A 206 -19.60 -22.24 -22.91
C VAL A 206 -20.61 -22.43 -24.05
N ASP A 207 -21.87 -22.01 -23.83
CA ASP A 207 -22.90 -22.08 -24.87
C ASP A 207 -22.61 -21.12 -26.03
N GLY A 208 -22.66 -21.62 -27.24
CA GLY A 208 -22.47 -20.82 -28.46
C GLY A 208 -23.54 -19.74 -28.67
N LYS A 209 -24.77 -19.95 -28.19
CA LYS A 209 -25.85 -18.95 -28.28
C LYS A 209 -25.54 -17.68 -27.49
N ASP A 210 -24.94 -17.83 -26.33
CA ASP A 210 -24.51 -16.68 -25.51
C ASP A 210 -23.35 -15.90 -26.14
N CYS A 211 -22.51 -16.58 -26.95
CA CYS A 211 -21.46 -15.91 -27.70
C CYS A 211 -22.00 -15.02 -28.82
N LEU A 212 -23.13 -15.38 -29.44
CA LEU A 212 -23.71 -14.58 -30.53
C LEU A 212 -24.19 -13.22 -30.04
N LYS A 213 -24.76 -13.15 -28.83
CA LYS A 213 -25.15 -11.86 -28.20
C LYS A 213 -23.95 -10.95 -27.97
N ASP A 214 -22.83 -11.51 -27.53
CA ASP A 214 -21.60 -10.75 -27.29
C ASP A 214 -20.98 -10.29 -28.61
N ILE A 215 -21.09 -11.08 -29.69
CA ILE A 215 -20.64 -10.66 -31.03
C ILE A 215 -21.46 -9.46 -31.52
N GLU A 216 -22.79 -9.50 -31.33
CA GLU A 216 -23.66 -8.38 -31.73
C GLU A 216 -23.33 -7.10 -30.96
N LYS A 217 -22.99 -7.23 -29.68
CA LYS A 217 -22.53 -6.11 -28.86
C LYS A 217 -21.19 -5.59 -29.34
N LEU A 218 -20.22 -6.48 -29.57
CA LEU A 218 -18.89 -6.12 -30.06
C LEU A 218 -18.97 -5.38 -31.40
N LYS A 219 -19.80 -5.84 -32.33
CA LYS A 219 -20.03 -5.21 -33.65
C LYS A 219 -20.61 -3.78 -33.56
N LYS A 220 -21.23 -3.42 -32.43
CA LYS A 220 -21.72 -2.05 -32.20
C LYS A 220 -20.63 -1.13 -31.65
N GLU A 221 -19.63 -1.70 -30.98
CA GLU A 221 -18.57 -0.94 -30.30
C GLU A 221 -17.31 -0.78 -31.18
N VAL A 222 -17.06 -1.75 -32.08
CA VAL A 222 -15.87 -1.75 -32.96
C VAL A 222 -16.23 -2.13 -34.37
N GLU A 223 -15.58 -1.51 -35.35
CA GLU A 223 -15.60 -1.90 -36.75
C GLU A 223 -14.72 -3.12 -36.95
N LEU A 224 -15.32 -4.21 -37.41
CA LEU A 224 -14.60 -5.45 -37.67
C LEU A 224 -14.19 -5.51 -39.16
N SER A 225 -12.93 -5.91 -39.38
CA SER A 225 -12.48 -6.17 -40.74
C SER A 225 -13.32 -7.29 -41.42
N GLU A 226 -13.54 -7.18 -42.71
CA GLU A 226 -14.25 -8.17 -43.53
C GLU A 226 -13.61 -9.56 -43.51
N PHE A 227 -12.31 -9.66 -43.18
CA PHE A 227 -11.58 -10.92 -43.05
C PHE A 227 -11.84 -11.68 -41.75
N VAL A 228 -12.60 -11.08 -40.81
CA VAL A 228 -12.88 -11.71 -39.50
C VAL A 228 -14.13 -12.61 -39.60
N GLU A 229 -13.91 -13.92 -39.63
CA GLU A 229 -14.99 -14.92 -39.67
C GLU A 229 -15.71 -15.00 -38.31
N ASN A 230 -17.02 -15.13 -38.33
CA ASN A 230 -17.83 -15.33 -37.12
C ASN A 230 -17.41 -16.57 -36.31
N SER A 231 -16.93 -17.62 -36.96
CA SER A 231 -16.40 -18.83 -36.31
C SER A 231 -15.20 -18.52 -35.37
N LYS A 232 -14.30 -17.64 -35.83
CA LYS A 232 -13.15 -17.19 -35.05
C LYS A 232 -13.55 -16.28 -33.90
N LEU A 233 -14.55 -15.41 -34.11
CA LEU A 233 -15.10 -14.57 -33.03
C LEU A 233 -15.78 -15.43 -31.94
N ILE A 234 -16.61 -16.45 -32.32
CA ILE A 234 -17.21 -17.35 -31.36
C ILE A 234 -16.14 -18.05 -30.52
N LYS A 235 -15.07 -18.54 -31.16
CA LYS A 235 -13.96 -19.19 -30.44
C LYS A 235 -13.25 -18.24 -29.47
N ALA A 236 -12.99 -17.01 -29.88
CA ALA A 236 -12.38 -15.98 -29.02
C ALA A 236 -13.26 -15.62 -27.82
N ILE A 237 -14.56 -15.46 -28.04
CA ILE A 237 -15.51 -15.16 -26.95
C ILE A 237 -15.66 -16.36 -26.00
N LYS A 238 -15.72 -17.59 -26.54
CA LYS A 238 -15.69 -18.80 -25.69
C LYS A 238 -14.46 -18.83 -24.80
N MET A 239 -13.28 -18.54 -25.36
CA MET A 239 -12.04 -18.49 -24.59
C MET A 239 -12.07 -17.41 -23.51
N ASN A 240 -12.56 -16.21 -23.82
CA ASN A 240 -12.72 -15.15 -22.83
C ASN A 240 -13.66 -15.55 -21.68
N LYS A 241 -14.82 -16.12 -22.00
CA LYS A 241 -15.78 -16.60 -20.98
C LYS A 241 -15.18 -17.69 -20.11
N ALA A 242 -14.48 -18.66 -20.72
CA ALA A 242 -13.80 -19.72 -20.00
C ALA A 242 -12.73 -19.18 -19.05
N LEU A 243 -11.91 -18.24 -19.50
CA LEU A 243 -10.93 -17.53 -18.63
C LEU A 243 -11.62 -16.82 -17.47
N MET A 244 -12.74 -16.12 -17.75
CA MET A 244 -13.49 -15.42 -16.70
C MET A 244 -14.13 -16.37 -15.69
N ASN A 245 -14.47 -17.61 -16.07
CA ASN A 245 -14.94 -18.63 -15.13
C ASN A 245 -13.79 -19.10 -14.24
N ILE A 246 -12.65 -19.46 -14.82
CA ILE A 246 -11.46 -19.91 -14.07
C ILE A 246 -10.97 -18.84 -13.06
N ILE A 247 -11.08 -17.55 -13.41
CA ILE A 247 -10.69 -16.45 -12.52
C ILE A 247 -11.61 -16.31 -11.29
N LYS A 248 -12.86 -16.78 -11.39
CA LYS A 248 -13.85 -16.69 -10.29
C LYS A 248 -13.70 -17.82 -9.26
N GLU A 249 -13.05 -18.91 -9.60
CA GLU A 249 -12.71 -20.01 -8.71
C GLU A 249 -11.45 -19.70 -7.88
#